data_a4749b94b1ebfeaa2de0a830f78b69b8
#
_entry.id   a4749b94b1ebfeaa2de0a830f78b69b8
#
_cell.length_a   1.000
_cell.length_b   1.000
_cell.length_c   1.000
_cell.angle_alpha   90.00
_cell.angle_beta   90.00
_cell.angle_gamma   90.00
#
_symmetry.space_group_name_H-M   'P 1'
#
loop_
_entity.id
_entity.type
_entity.pdbx_description
1 polymer ?
#
loop_
_entity_poly.entity_id
_entity_poly.type
_entity_poly.pdbx_seq_one_letter_code
_entity_poly.pdbx_strand_id
1 'polypeptide(L)'
;KRNGKVYLIDEIHTPDSSRYFYADGYEERFEKGEAQRQLSKEFVRQWLIENGFMGKAGQTVPEMTDEYCQSVSDRYIELYEHITGLKFQKEEHADIAARIEKNVTEYLNSLKK
;
A
#
# COMPACT_ATOMS: atom_id res chain seq x y z
N LYS A 1 3.80 13.61 -23.21
CA LYS A 1 3.79 12.96 -24.54
C LYS A 1 5.16 13.15 -25.19
N ARG A 2 5.79 12.08 -25.63
CA ARG A 2 7.09 12.13 -26.32
C ARG A 2 7.00 11.28 -27.59
N ASN A 3 7.42 11.84 -28.74
CA ASN A 3 7.38 11.16 -30.04
C ASN A 3 6.01 10.54 -30.38
N GLY A 4 4.91 11.25 -30.09
CA GLY A 4 3.56 10.79 -30.33
C GLY A 4 3.01 9.77 -29.32
N LYS A 5 3.87 9.21 -28.45
CA LYS A 5 3.49 8.23 -27.43
C LYS A 5 3.18 8.90 -26.09
N VAL A 6 2.24 8.32 -25.37
CA VAL A 6 1.93 8.68 -23.98
C VAL A 6 2.74 7.75 -23.07
N TYR A 7 3.39 8.35 -22.09
CA TYR A 7 4.18 7.62 -21.10
C TYR A 7 3.58 7.88 -19.71
N LEU A 8 3.50 6.84 -18.91
CA LEU A 8 3.27 6.95 -17.48
C LEU A 8 4.59 7.35 -16.83
N ILE A 9 4.57 8.41 -16.03
CA ILE A 9 5.78 8.97 -15.40
C ILE A 9 5.74 8.91 -13.87
N ASP A 10 4.65 8.42 -13.31
CA ASP A 10 4.43 8.27 -11.87
C ASP A 10 3.44 7.14 -11.61
N GLU A 11 3.34 6.66 -10.37
CA GLU A 11 2.38 5.64 -10.00
C GLU A 11 0.95 6.17 -10.13
N ILE A 12 0.07 5.37 -10.72
CA ILE A 12 -1.36 5.66 -10.73
C ILE A 12 -1.99 5.24 -9.40
N HIS A 13 -1.64 4.04 -8.94
CA HIS A 13 -2.22 3.43 -7.76
C HIS A 13 -1.15 2.91 -6.81
N THR A 14 -1.27 3.28 -5.54
CA THR A 14 -0.45 2.73 -4.47
C THR A 14 -1.33 2.30 -3.29
N PRO A 15 -0.88 1.40 -2.43
CA PRO A 15 -1.61 1.04 -1.20
C PRO A 15 -1.86 2.23 -0.29
N ASP A 16 -1.01 3.26 -0.37
CA ASP A 16 -1.08 4.46 0.43
C ASP A 16 -2.02 5.52 -0.13
N SER A 17 -2.03 5.75 -1.44
CA SER A 17 -2.80 6.84 -2.06
C SER A 17 -4.17 6.42 -2.57
N SER A 18 -4.35 5.15 -2.92
CA SER A 18 -5.59 4.64 -3.51
C SER A 18 -6.52 4.01 -2.48
N ARG A 19 -7.79 3.94 -2.83
CA ARG A 19 -8.82 3.24 -2.05
C ARG A 19 -9.15 1.94 -2.75
N TYR A 20 -8.84 0.83 -2.08
CA TYR A 20 -9.17 -0.50 -2.55
C TYR A 20 -10.23 -1.12 -1.64
N PHE A 21 -11.24 -1.68 -2.25
CA PHE A 21 -12.33 -2.36 -1.56
C PHE A 21 -12.40 -3.82 -2.03
N TYR A 22 -12.83 -4.71 -1.14
CA TYR A 22 -13.19 -6.04 -1.56
C TYR A 22 -14.43 -5.97 -2.44
N ALA A 23 -14.41 -6.66 -3.59
CA ALA A 23 -15.55 -6.71 -4.51
C ALA A 23 -16.73 -7.51 -3.91
N ASP A 24 -16.39 -8.53 -3.12
CA ASP A 24 -17.37 -9.35 -2.43
C ASP A 24 -18.19 -8.54 -1.41
N GLY A 25 -19.49 -8.51 -1.62
CA GLY A 25 -20.45 -7.76 -0.81
C GLY A 25 -20.42 -6.24 -1.02
N TYR A 26 -19.68 -5.72 -2.02
CA TYR A 26 -19.59 -4.28 -2.25
C TYR A 26 -20.94 -3.67 -2.61
N GLU A 27 -21.64 -4.23 -3.59
CA GLU A 27 -22.93 -3.69 -4.06
C GLU A 27 -23.99 -3.74 -2.96
N GLU A 28 -24.08 -4.86 -2.23
CA GLU A 28 -25.04 -5.02 -1.14
C GLU A 28 -24.83 -3.97 -0.02
N ARG A 29 -23.58 -3.72 0.36
CA ARG A 29 -23.24 -2.69 1.35
C ARG A 29 -23.50 -1.29 0.83
N PHE A 30 -23.24 -1.06 -0.46
CA PHE A 30 -23.49 0.22 -1.09
C PHE A 30 -24.99 0.54 -1.10
N GLU A 31 -25.84 -0.42 -1.46
CA GLU A 31 -27.30 -0.25 -1.44
C GLU A 31 -27.86 0.02 -0.05
N LYS A 32 -27.24 -0.59 0.98
CA LYS A 32 -27.64 -0.39 2.38
C LYS A 32 -27.04 0.87 3.01
N GLY A 33 -26.16 1.59 2.32
CA GLY A 33 -25.42 2.72 2.88
C GLY A 33 -24.42 2.34 3.96
N GLU A 34 -23.98 1.08 3.98
CA GLU A 34 -23.01 0.57 4.94
C GLU A 34 -21.57 0.88 4.53
N ALA A 35 -20.67 0.91 5.51
CA ALA A 35 -19.24 1.07 5.26
C ALA A 35 -18.67 -0.11 4.46
N GLN A 36 -17.85 0.19 3.45
CA GLN A 36 -17.22 -0.83 2.63
C GLN A 36 -16.04 -1.50 3.34
N ARG A 37 -15.80 -2.77 3.02
CA ARG A 37 -14.61 -3.49 3.47
C ARG A 37 -13.39 -2.99 2.72
N GLN A 38 -12.41 -2.45 3.44
CA GLN A 38 -11.26 -1.80 2.84
C GLN A 38 -10.00 -2.66 2.91
N LEU A 39 -9.18 -2.57 1.86
CA LEU A 39 -7.89 -3.21 1.72
C LEU A 39 -6.76 -2.16 1.52
N SER A 40 -6.97 -0.95 2.00
CA SER A 40 -6.02 0.16 1.88
C SER A 40 -5.84 0.87 3.22
N LYS A 41 -5.06 1.92 3.28
CA LYS A 41 -4.66 2.61 4.52
C LYS A 41 -5.80 3.11 5.43
N GLU A 42 -7.01 3.21 4.92
CA GLU A 42 -8.16 3.69 5.72
C GLU A 42 -8.44 2.81 6.93
N PHE A 43 -8.07 1.54 6.93
CA PHE A 43 -8.23 0.68 8.10
C PHE A 43 -7.32 1.11 9.28
N VAL A 44 -6.11 1.63 8.99
CA VAL A 44 -5.23 2.19 10.02
C VAL A 44 -5.84 3.46 10.59
N ARG A 45 -6.38 4.32 9.72
CA ARG A 45 -7.08 5.53 10.17
C ARG A 45 -8.29 5.22 11.04
N GLN A 46 -9.08 4.23 10.65
CA GLN A 46 -10.24 3.81 11.43
C GLN A 46 -9.81 3.28 12.80
N TRP A 47 -8.79 2.45 12.86
CA TRP A 47 -8.21 1.95 14.11
C TRP A 47 -7.72 3.09 15.02
N LEU A 48 -7.04 4.09 14.47
CA LEU A 48 -6.61 5.28 15.22
C LEU A 48 -7.79 6.03 15.83
N ILE A 49 -8.86 6.22 15.05
CA ILE A 49 -10.10 6.88 15.51
C ILE A 49 -10.74 6.08 16.66
N GLU A 50 -10.85 4.77 16.52
CA GLU A 50 -11.41 3.86 17.53
C GLU A 50 -10.58 3.85 18.82
N ASN A 51 -9.26 4.11 18.71
CA ASN A 51 -8.37 4.27 19.85
C ASN A 51 -8.21 5.74 20.32
N GLY A 52 -9.13 6.61 19.91
CA GLY A 52 -9.23 7.99 20.42
C GLY A 52 -8.29 8.99 19.76
N PHE A 53 -7.62 8.63 18.67
CA PHE A 53 -6.67 9.50 17.99
C PHE A 53 -7.20 9.97 16.63
N MET A 54 -7.38 11.28 16.50
CA MET A 54 -7.82 11.95 15.27
C MET A 54 -6.84 13.03 14.79
N GLY A 55 -5.65 13.11 15.37
CA GLY A 55 -4.65 14.13 15.05
C GLY A 55 -4.96 15.51 15.65
N LYS A 56 -5.81 15.60 16.66
CA LYS A 56 -6.14 16.86 17.33
C LYS A 56 -5.15 17.18 18.45
N ALA A 57 -4.99 18.46 18.75
CA ALA A 57 -4.15 18.89 19.87
C ALA A 57 -4.60 18.22 21.18
N GLY A 58 -3.63 17.80 22.00
CA GLY A 58 -3.88 17.15 23.29
C GLY A 58 -4.19 15.64 23.22
N GLN A 59 -4.26 15.06 22.04
CA GLN A 59 -4.40 13.62 21.88
C GLN A 59 -3.03 12.92 21.89
N THR A 60 -2.99 11.72 22.46
CA THR A 60 -1.80 10.87 22.44
C THR A 60 -1.98 9.79 21.38
N VAL A 61 -0.94 9.56 20.59
CA VAL A 61 -0.93 8.46 19.61
C VAL A 61 -1.00 7.13 20.38
N PRO A 62 -1.96 6.26 20.07
CA PRO A 62 -2.04 4.93 20.70
C PRO A 62 -0.81 4.09 20.35
N GLU A 63 -0.40 3.25 21.27
CA GLU A 63 0.67 2.29 21.04
C GLU A 63 0.24 1.27 20.01
N MET A 64 1.02 1.13 18.94
CA MET A 64 0.83 0.10 17.93
C MET A 64 1.62 -1.13 18.35
N THR A 65 0.94 -2.20 18.75
CA THR A 65 1.59 -3.46 19.11
C THR A 65 2.22 -4.12 17.88
N ASP A 66 3.19 -5.00 18.10
CA ASP A 66 3.84 -5.75 17.01
C ASP A 66 2.83 -6.58 16.20
N GLU A 67 1.84 -7.15 16.87
CA GLU A 67 0.77 -7.91 16.24
C GLU A 67 -0.08 -7.02 15.33
N TYR A 68 -0.37 -5.79 15.76
CA TYR A 68 -1.09 -4.84 14.93
C TYR A 68 -0.25 -4.41 13.71
N CYS A 69 1.02 -4.09 13.93
CA CYS A 69 1.95 -3.76 12.84
C CYS A 69 2.07 -4.91 11.83
N GLN A 70 2.13 -6.15 12.31
CA GLN A 70 2.12 -7.32 11.43
C GLN A 70 0.82 -7.42 10.62
N SER A 71 -0.33 -7.19 11.24
CA SER A 71 -1.63 -7.23 10.56
C SER A 71 -1.74 -6.16 9.46
N VAL A 72 -1.13 -4.99 9.67
CA VAL A 72 -1.02 -3.94 8.65
C VAL A 72 -0.17 -4.40 7.46
N SER A 73 0.99 -5.00 7.75
CA SER A 73 1.88 -5.56 6.72
C SER A 73 1.19 -6.65 5.91
N ASP A 74 0.48 -7.56 6.57
CA ASP A 74 -0.23 -8.65 5.91
C ASP A 74 -1.31 -8.15 4.95
N ARG A 75 -2.02 -7.07 5.30
CA ARG A 75 -3.00 -6.44 4.40
C ARG A 75 -2.35 -5.80 3.18
N TYR A 76 -1.19 -5.18 3.33
CA TYR A 76 -0.49 -4.63 2.17
C TYR A 76 0.08 -5.73 1.27
N ILE A 77 0.52 -6.84 1.84
CA ILE A 77 0.93 -8.02 1.09
C ILE A 77 -0.26 -8.61 0.33
N GLU A 78 -1.40 -8.78 1.01
CA GLU A 78 -2.65 -9.23 0.39
C GLU A 78 -3.03 -8.35 -0.80
N LEU A 79 -2.99 -7.02 -0.63
CA LEU A 79 -3.29 -6.08 -1.70
C LEU A 79 -2.34 -6.23 -2.89
N TYR A 80 -1.03 -6.35 -2.62
CA TYR A 80 -0.03 -6.58 -3.66
C TYR A 80 -0.32 -7.87 -4.45
N GLU A 81 -0.60 -8.96 -3.75
CA GLU A 81 -0.90 -10.25 -4.37
C GLU A 81 -2.18 -10.22 -5.20
N HIS A 82 -3.21 -9.52 -4.74
CA HIS A 82 -4.47 -9.35 -5.49
C HIS A 82 -4.28 -8.52 -6.77
N ILE A 83 -3.50 -7.44 -6.72
CA ILE A 83 -3.30 -6.56 -7.87
C ILE A 83 -2.36 -7.20 -8.90
N THR A 84 -1.27 -7.81 -8.45
CA THR A 84 -0.23 -8.32 -9.35
C THR A 84 -0.46 -9.76 -9.79
N GLY A 85 -1.22 -10.53 -9.03
CA GLY A 85 -1.33 -11.98 -9.18
C GLY A 85 -0.05 -12.74 -8.80
N LEU A 86 0.93 -12.07 -8.22
CA LEU A 86 2.21 -12.63 -7.82
C LEU A 86 2.24 -12.84 -6.30
N LYS A 87 2.96 -13.88 -5.86
CA LYS A 87 3.25 -14.03 -4.44
C LYS A 87 4.29 -13.04 -3.99
N PHE A 88 4.01 -12.34 -2.87
CA PHE A 88 4.96 -11.41 -2.28
C PHE A 88 6.18 -12.18 -1.75
N GLN A 89 7.37 -11.74 -2.16
CA GLN A 89 8.63 -12.28 -1.65
C GLN A 89 9.28 -11.22 -0.78
N LYS A 90 9.39 -11.54 0.51
CA LYS A 90 10.07 -10.67 1.46
C LYS A 90 11.56 -10.73 1.21
N GLU A 91 12.13 -9.60 0.81
CA GLU A 91 13.57 -9.45 0.66
C GLU A 91 14.27 -9.32 2.01
N GLU A 92 15.51 -9.77 2.07
CA GLU A 92 16.35 -9.54 3.24
C GLU A 92 16.70 -8.06 3.40
N HIS A 93 16.66 -7.58 4.63
CA HIS A 93 16.95 -6.17 4.95
C HIS A 93 18.44 -5.83 4.97
N ALA A 94 19.31 -6.83 4.82
CA ALA A 94 20.76 -6.61 4.79
C ALA A 94 21.13 -5.80 3.54
N ASP A 95 21.79 -4.68 3.77
CA ASP A 95 22.37 -3.79 2.75
C ASP A 95 21.42 -3.37 1.61
N ILE A 96 20.29 -2.78 2.00
CA ILE A 96 19.28 -2.25 1.06
C ILE A 96 19.91 -1.26 0.07
N ALA A 97 20.84 -0.41 0.53
CA ALA A 97 21.46 0.62 -0.30
C ALA A 97 22.29 0.00 -1.43
N ALA A 98 23.14 -0.97 -1.14
CA ALA A 98 23.94 -1.66 -2.16
C ALA A 98 23.07 -2.44 -3.15
N ARG A 99 21.97 -3.05 -2.69
CA ARG A 99 21.02 -3.72 -3.57
C ARG A 99 20.35 -2.74 -4.55
N ILE A 100 19.91 -1.58 -4.06
CA ILE A 100 19.31 -0.54 -4.91
C ILE A 100 20.33 -0.04 -5.92
N GLU A 101 21.54 0.31 -5.48
CA GLU A 101 22.62 0.77 -6.36
C GLU A 101 22.93 -0.25 -7.45
N LYS A 102 23.07 -1.52 -7.09
CA LYS A 102 23.30 -2.61 -8.04
C LYS A 102 22.18 -2.68 -9.09
N ASN A 103 20.93 -2.76 -8.65
CA ASN A 103 19.78 -2.92 -9.55
C ASN A 103 19.65 -1.73 -10.50
N VAL A 104 19.82 -0.50 -10.00
CA VAL A 104 19.77 0.71 -10.83
C VAL A 104 20.92 0.74 -11.84
N THR A 105 22.13 0.42 -11.40
CA THR A 105 23.32 0.41 -12.26
C THR A 105 23.21 -0.63 -13.37
N GLU A 106 22.76 -1.85 -13.04
CA GLU A 106 22.54 -2.91 -14.03
C GLU A 106 21.48 -2.50 -15.06
N TYR A 107 20.38 -1.90 -14.62
CA TYR A 107 19.35 -1.39 -15.52
C TYR A 107 19.87 -0.31 -16.45
N LEU A 108 20.54 0.72 -15.91
CA LEU A 108 21.10 1.81 -16.71
C LEU A 108 22.16 1.31 -17.73
N ASN A 109 22.97 0.33 -17.36
CA ASN A 109 23.92 -0.29 -18.28
C ASN A 109 23.23 -1.08 -19.40
N SER A 110 22.08 -1.69 -19.13
CA SER A 110 21.29 -2.38 -20.17
C SER A 110 20.72 -1.43 -21.23
N LEU A 111 20.50 -0.16 -20.88
CA LEU A 111 19.98 0.87 -21.80
C LEU A 111 21.05 1.44 -22.76
N LYS A 112 22.35 1.21 -22.48
CA LYS A 112 23.45 1.72 -23.29
C LYS A 112 23.78 0.84 -24.52
N LYS A 113 23.02 -0.22 -24.73
CA LYS A 113 23.12 -1.09 -25.91
C LYS A 113 22.15 -0.58 -27.04
#